data_fa5d9c17ef0f47619f23ed54c9e066e8
#
_entry.id   fa5d9c17ef0f47619f23ed54c9e066e8
#
_cell.length_a   1.000
_cell.length_b   1.000
_cell.length_c   1.000
_cell.angle_alpha   90.00
_cell.angle_beta   90.00
_cell.angle_gamma   90.00
#
_symmetry.space_group_name_H-M   'P 1'
#
loop_
_entity.id
_entity.type
_entity.pdbx_description
1 polymer ?
#
loop_
_entity_poly.entity_id
_entity_poly.type
_entity_poly.pdbx_seq_one_letter_code
_entity_poly.pdbx_strand_id
1 'polypeptide(L)'
;MSVTVLGGGLAGCEAAWQLAQRGIPVNLYEMKPGKKSPAHHLDTMAELVCSNSLRSDRLTNAVGLLKAEMRLLGSLIMRVADETAVPAGGALAVDRDHFSEGIDQAIHQHPLITVIPEEVTEIPAEGTVIIATGPLTSDGLSEAIARMQGLSTLHFYDAAAPIVTADSLDTDKIFRMSRYDRGEDYLNCPMTREEYFAFVHALQTAETAEMHGFEEKAVFEGCMPIESMAKRGDMVIAFGPCKPVGLKDPRTDKEPFAVVQLRQDNENATLYNIVGFQTRLRFPEQRRVFGMIPGLENAEFARYGVMHRNTFLNSPGFLDDTFRVINEPRLSFAGQITGVEGYVESAASGLLAGLSTAYREKGQVPPHFSGKTAIGAMGRYVSTPNARFQPMNCAFGLIDQLEVAPGEKRIRNKQLRYEAISKRALAEVEKIVAEMAKE
;
A
#
# COMPACT_ATOMS: atom_id res chain seq x y z
N MET A 1 16.76 15.42 -22.73
CA MET A 1 15.87 16.36 -21.98
C MET A 1 15.61 15.75 -20.62
N SER A 2 15.24 16.53 -19.61
CA SER A 2 14.86 15.98 -18.30
C SER A 2 13.40 15.57 -18.30
N VAL A 3 13.07 14.49 -17.59
CA VAL A 3 11.67 14.09 -17.32
C VAL A 3 11.22 14.72 -16.01
N THR A 4 10.02 15.24 -15.99
CA THR A 4 9.40 15.79 -14.78
C THR A 4 8.59 14.72 -14.07
N VAL A 5 8.84 14.53 -12.77
CA VAL A 5 8.04 13.66 -11.90
C VAL A 5 7.36 14.53 -10.84
N LEU A 6 6.05 14.42 -10.70
CA LEU A 6 5.26 15.16 -9.72
C LEU A 6 4.88 14.25 -8.55
N GLY A 7 5.34 14.59 -7.35
CA GLY A 7 5.10 13.87 -6.10
C GLY A 7 6.25 12.95 -5.69
N GLY A 8 6.78 13.16 -4.49
CA GLY A 8 7.86 12.37 -3.85
C GLY A 8 7.34 11.23 -2.97
N GLY A 9 6.19 10.65 -3.31
CA GLY A 9 5.67 9.43 -2.66
C GLY A 9 6.37 8.17 -3.20
N LEU A 10 5.89 6.98 -2.76
CA LEU A 10 6.45 5.68 -3.17
C LEU A 10 6.57 5.53 -4.70
N ALA A 11 5.51 5.88 -5.42
CA ALA A 11 5.47 5.77 -6.88
C ALA A 11 6.38 6.76 -7.58
N GLY A 12 6.44 8.01 -7.10
CA GLY A 12 7.28 9.04 -7.72
C GLY A 12 8.76 8.82 -7.46
N CYS A 13 9.16 8.44 -6.24
CA CYS A 13 10.54 8.06 -5.94
C CYS A 13 10.98 6.85 -6.76
N GLU A 14 10.13 5.84 -6.89
CA GLU A 14 10.42 4.66 -7.71
C GLU A 14 10.56 5.03 -9.20
N ALA A 15 9.65 5.86 -9.75
CA ALA A 15 9.71 6.31 -11.14
C ALA A 15 10.97 7.14 -11.41
N ALA A 16 11.30 8.10 -10.52
CA ALA A 16 12.50 8.91 -10.62
C ALA A 16 13.78 8.05 -10.59
N TRP A 17 13.80 7.05 -9.69
CA TRP A 17 14.90 6.09 -9.60
C TRP A 17 15.07 5.29 -10.89
N GLN A 18 14.00 4.73 -11.45
CA GLN A 18 14.05 3.93 -12.68
C GLN A 18 14.51 4.75 -13.89
N LEU A 19 14.10 6.02 -13.99
CA LEU A 19 14.59 6.96 -15.00
C LEU A 19 16.09 7.22 -14.86
N ALA A 20 16.50 7.60 -13.64
CA ALA A 20 17.88 8.00 -13.35
C ALA A 20 18.87 6.84 -13.51
N GLN A 21 18.50 5.62 -13.07
CA GLN A 21 19.32 4.41 -13.29
C GLN A 21 19.56 4.10 -14.78
N ARG A 22 18.70 4.64 -15.66
CA ARG A 22 18.84 4.49 -17.12
C ARG A 22 19.43 5.73 -17.80
N GLY A 23 20.01 6.64 -17.01
CA GLY A 23 20.72 7.81 -17.52
C GLY A 23 19.83 8.97 -17.95
N ILE A 24 18.54 8.96 -17.58
CA ILE A 24 17.61 10.06 -17.87
C ILE A 24 17.60 11.04 -16.69
N PRO A 25 17.94 12.33 -16.90
CA PRO A 25 17.82 13.35 -15.87
C PRO A 25 16.37 13.57 -15.44
N VAL A 26 16.15 13.76 -14.14
CA VAL A 26 14.82 13.89 -13.54
C VAL A 26 14.72 15.18 -12.72
N ASN A 27 13.62 15.91 -12.91
CA ASN A 27 13.15 16.95 -12.02
C ASN A 27 11.99 16.38 -11.18
N LEU A 28 12.25 16.08 -9.90
CA LEU A 28 11.24 15.55 -8.97
C LEU A 28 10.68 16.69 -8.13
N TYR A 29 9.42 17.02 -8.35
CA TYR A 29 8.69 18.01 -7.56
C TYR A 29 8.01 17.35 -6.37
N GLU A 30 8.25 17.87 -5.18
CA GLU A 30 7.60 17.46 -3.93
C GLU A 30 7.21 18.69 -3.13
N MET A 31 5.97 18.76 -2.67
CA MET A 31 5.48 19.93 -1.93
C MET A 31 6.04 20.06 -0.51
N LYS A 32 6.55 18.96 0.06
CA LYS A 32 7.24 18.98 1.36
C LYS A 32 8.64 19.59 1.23
N PRO A 33 9.17 20.22 2.28
CA PRO A 33 8.56 20.48 3.59
C PRO A 33 7.60 21.69 3.61
N GLY A 34 7.49 22.46 2.52
CA GLY A 34 6.71 23.69 2.46
C GLY A 34 5.21 23.48 2.71
N LYS A 35 4.67 22.38 2.24
CA LYS A 35 3.27 21.98 2.44
C LYS A 35 3.17 20.48 2.69
N LYS A 36 2.33 20.08 3.64
CA LYS A 36 2.03 18.68 3.93
C LYS A 36 0.56 18.38 3.66
N SER A 37 0.26 17.17 3.20
CA SER A 37 -1.12 16.71 3.20
C SER A 37 -1.59 16.40 4.64
N PRO A 38 -2.90 16.26 4.89
CA PRO A 38 -3.41 15.95 6.23
C PRO A 38 -2.87 14.64 6.83
N ALA A 39 -2.35 13.71 6.00
CA ALA A 39 -1.83 12.42 6.45
C ALA A 39 -0.32 12.39 6.69
N HIS A 40 0.44 13.33 6.10
CA HIS A 40 1.89 13.34 6.18
C HIS A 40 2.39 14.12 7.39
N HIS A 41 3.36 13.55 8.10
CA HIS A 41 4.00 14.14 9.28
C HIS A 41 5.49 14.40 9.08
N LEU A 42 6.17 13.54 8.32
CA LEU A 42 7.60 13.64 8.03
C LEU A 42 7.87 14.68 6.93
N ASP A 43 9.07 15.24 6.92
CA ASP A 43 9.55 16.08 5.82
C ASP A 43 10.18 15.24 4.69
N THR A 44 10.60 14.01 5.01
CA THR A 44 11.19 13.05 4.08
C THR A 44 10.18 12.47 3.08
N MET A 45 10.67 11.99 1.94
CA MET A 45 9.86 11.36 0.89
C MET A 45 9.38 9.96 1.26
N ALA A 46 8.43 9.42 0.49
CA ALA A 46 7.92 8.04 0.59
C ALA A 46 7.42 7.62 2.00
N GLU A 47 6.87 8.57 2.77
CA GLU A 47 6.29 8.30 4.09
C GLU A 47 5.13 7.29 4.00
N LEU A 48 5.16 6.26 4.86
CA LEU A 48 4.07 5.29 4.99
C LEU A 48 3.00 5.82 5.96
N VAL A 49 1.93 6.37 5.43
CA VAL A 49 0.92 7.11 6.21
C VAL A 49 -0.08 6.24 6.96
N CYS A 50 -0.39 5.02 6.49
CA CYS A 50 -1.44 4.16 7.05
C CYS A 50 -0.85 3.06 7.95
N SER A 51 0.13 2.31 7.44
CA SER A 51 0.70 1.12 8.07
C SER A 51 2.17 1.02 7.69
N ASN A 52 2.99 0.41 8.56
CA ASN A 52 4.38 0.08 8.23
C ASN A 52 4.53 -1.27 7.49
N SER A 53 3.42 -1.94 7.18
CA SER A 53 3.44 -3.25 6.52
C SER A 53 3.31 -3.11 5.02
N LEU A 54 4.21 -3.74 4.31
CA LEU A 54 4.15 -4.02 2.87
C LEU A 54 3.46 -5.37 2.58
N ARG A 55 2.70 -5.89 3.56
CA ARG A 55 1.94 -7.15 3.49
C ARG A 55 2.82 -8.39 3.32
N SER A 56 2.21 -9.55 2.96
CA SER A 56 2.90 -10.83 2.86
C SER A 56 4.08 -10.82 1.89
N ASP A 57 5.22 -11.38 2.30
CA ASP A 57 6.42 -11.56 1.45
C ASP A 57 6.52 -12.97 0.83
N ARG A 58 5.50 -13.80 0.99
CA ARG A 58 5.48 -15.17 0.46
C ARG A 58 5.05 -15.21 -0.98
N LEU A 59 5.71 -16.03 -1.80
CA LEU A 59 5.37 -16.25 -3.21
C LEU A 59 3.99 -16.90 -3.42
N THR A 60 3.39 -17.46 -2.37
CA THR A 60 2.00 -17.95 -2.38
C THR A 60 0.95 -16.83 -2.19
N ASN A 61 1.39 -15.59 -2.11
CA ASN A 61 0.57 -14.38 -2.13
C ASN A 61 0.98 -13.50 -3.30
N ALA A 62 0.01 -12.97 -4.03
CA ALA A 62 0.29 -12.18 -5.23
C ALA A 62 1.14 -10.93 -4.96
N VAL A 63 0.95 -10.26 -3.80
CA VAL A 63 1.79 -9.13 -3.40
C VAL A 63 3.23 -9.56 -3.07
N GLY A 64 3.45 -10.78 -2.58
CA GLY A 64 4.80 -11.33 -2.39
C GLY A 64 5.48 -11.62 -3.72
N LEU A 65 4.74 -12.14 -4.70
CA LEU A 65 5.22 -12.28 -6.07
C LEU A 65 5.57 -10.92 -6.68
N LEU A 66 4.68 -9.93 -6.56
CA LEU A 66 4.92 -8.57 -7.08
C LEU A 66 6.21 -7.96 -6.50
N LYS A 67 6.46 -8.11 -5.19
CA LYS A 67 7.71 -7.68 -4.55
C LYS A 67 8.93 -8.40 -5.12
N ALA A 68 8.83 -9.71 -5.35
CA ALA A 68 9.93 -10.47 -5.94
C ALA A 68 10.23 -10.00 -7.38
N GLU A 69 9.21 -9.71 -8.19
CA GLU A 69 9.37 -9.13 -9.52
C GLU A 69 10.03 -7.74 -9.46
N MET A 70 9.61 -6.87 -8.53
CA MET A 70 10.20 -5.55 -8.32
C MET A 70 11.68 -5.64 -7.90
N ARG A 71 12.05 -6.60 -7.05
CA ARG A 71 13.45 -6.84 -6.67
C ARG A 71 14.32 -7.20 -7.88
N LEU A 72 13.83 -8.08 -8.77
CA LEU A 72 14.51 -8.42 -10.02
C LEU A 72 14.69 -7.20 -10.95
N LEU A 73 13.76 -6.26 -10.92
CA LEU A 73 13.77 -5.04 -11.73
C LEU A 73 14.57 -3.88 -11.08
N GLY A 74 15.23 -4.10 -9.95
CA GLY A 74 16.08 -3.11 -9.28
C GLY A 74 15.31 -1.98 -8.60
N SER A 75 14.16 -2.32 -7.99
CA SER A 75 13.33 -1.35 -7.24
C SER A 75 14.09 -0.72 -6.07
N LEU A 76 14.07 0.60 -6.00
CA LEU A 76 14.55 1.37 -4.84
C LEU A 76 13.71 1.06 -3.60
N ILE A 77 12.40 1.06 -3.76
CA ILE A 77 11.46 0.86 -2.65
C ILE A 77 11.66 -0.51 -2.02
N MET A 78 11.86 -1.55 -2.83
CA MET A 78 12.09 -2.90 -2.28
C MET A 78 13.47 -3.04 -1.64
N ARG A 79 14.51 -2.42 -2.21
CA ARG A 79 15.85 -2.42 -1.61
C ARG A 79 15.82 -1.83 -0.19
N VAL A 80 15.27 -0.62 -0.06
CA VAL A 80 15.22 0.06 1.25
C VAL A 80 14.27 -0.67 2.22
N ALA A 81 13.18 -1.26 1.71
CA ALA A 81 12.30 -2.06 2.54
C ALA A 81 12.99 -3.31 3.13
N ASP A 82 13.86 -3.95 2.35
CA ASP A 82 14.64 -5.11 2.83
C ASP A 82 15.72 -4.68 3.84
N GLU A 83 16.33 -3.50 3.66
CA GLU A 83 17.35 -2.92 4.56
C GLU A 83 16.77 -2.45 5.90
N THR A 84 15.48 -2.07 5.94
CA THR A 84 14.81 -1.49 7.13
C THR A 84 13.71 -2.42 7.69
N ALA A 85 13.77 -3.70 7.34
CA ALA A 85 12.76 -4.67 7.75
C ALA A 85 12.74 -4.87 9.28
N VAL A 86 11.51 -4.95 9.83
CA VAL A 86 11.27 -5.30 11.25
C VAL A 86 10.48 -6.59 11.34
N PRO A 87 10.56 -7.32 12.46
CA PRO A 87 9.87 -8.60 12.64
C PRO A 87 8.35 -8.47 12.44
N ALA A 88 7.78 -9.28 11.53
CA ALA A 88 6.35 -9.27 11.20
C ALA A 88 5.85 -10.64 10.67
N GLY A 89 6.42 -11.76 11.11
CA GLY A 89 6.03 -13.11 10.72
C GLY A 89 6.20 -13.37 9.23
N GLY A 90 5.11 -13.59 8.52
CA GLY A 90 5.14 -13.81 7.06
C GLY A 90 4.91 -12.56 6.22
N ALA A 91 4.86 -11.38 6.84
CA ALA A 91 4.77 -10.10 6.17
C ALA A 91 6.13 -9.40 6.13
N LEU A 92 6.33 -8.50 5.17
CA LEU A 92 7.40 -7.52 5.19
C LEU A 92 6.85 -6.25 5.85
N ALA A 93 7.34 -5.91 7.02
CA ALA A 93 7.12 -4.63 7.67
C ALA A 93 8.45 -3.92 7.84
N VAL A 94 8.43 -2.59 7.90
CA VAL A 94 9.62 -1.76 7.96
C VAL A 94 9.58 -0.81 9.16
N ASP A 95 10.74 -0.38 9.63
CA ASP A 95 10.84 0.82 10.44
C ASP A 95 10.47 2.02 9.57
N ARG A 96 9.43 2.77 9.95
CA ARG A 96 8.87 3.83 9.09
C ARG A 96 9.85 4.96 8.82
N ASP A 97 10.52 5.39 9.87
CA ASP A 97 11.38 6.55 9.82
C ASP A 97 12.62 6.22 9.01
N HIS A 98 13.30 5.11 9.32
CA HIS A 98 14.46 4.65 8.57
C HIS A 98 14.13 4.32 7.10
N PHE A 99 12.95 3.78 6.82
CA PHE A 99 12.50 3.50 5.46
C PHE A 99 12.35 4.80 4.64
N SER A 100 11.67 5.79 5.20
CA SER A 100 11.47 7.09 4.55
C SER A 100 12.80 7.82 4.37
N GLU A 101 13.63 7.85 5.40
CA GLU A 101 14.99 8.46 5.37
C GLU A 101 15.89 7.78 4.34
N GLY A 102 15.90 6.46 4.27
CA GLY A 102 16.71 5.70 3.30
C GLY A 102 16.34 6.00 1.85
N ILE A 103 15.05 6.13 1.54
CA ILE A 103 14.58 6.50 0.21
C ILE A 103 14.93 7.96 -0.08
N ASP A 104 14.65 8.86 0.84
CA ASP A 104 14.94 10.29 0.72
C ASP A 104 16.43 10.54 0.43
N GLN A 105 17.29 9.87 1.19
CA GLN A 105 18.74 9.93 1.00
C GLN A 105 19.16 9.39 -0.38
N ALA A 106 18.63 8.25 -0.80
CA ALA A 106 18.96 7.66 -2.09
C ALA A 106 18.57 8.57 -3.28
N ILE A 107 17.41 9.24 -3.18
CA ILE A 107 16.92 10.18 -4.18
C ILE A 107 17.81 11.45 -4.22
N HIS A 108 18.09 12.05 -3.07
CA HIS A 108 18.92 13.28 -3.01
C HIS A 108 20.37 13.05 -3.40
N GLN A 109 20.93 11.87 -3.16
CA GLN A 109 22.31 11.54 -3.52
C GLN A 109 22.49 11.15 -5.00
N HIS A 110 21.40 10.89 -5.72
CA HIS A 110 21.52 10.46 -7.11
C HIS A 110 21.84 11.65 -8.03
N PRO A 111 22.96 11.62 -8.80
CA PRO A 111 23.44 12.78 -9.56
C PRO A 111 22.51 13.24 -10.69
N LEU A 112 21.60 12.40 -11.14
CA LEU A 112 20.63 12.71 -12.20
C LEU A 112 19.24 13.09 -11.68
N ILE A 113 19.02 13.15 -10.36
CA ILE A 113 17.74 13.54 -9.78
C ILE A 113 17.91 14.91 -9.10
N THR A 114 17.14 15.88 -9.57
CA THR A 114 17.03 17.19 -8.93
C THR A 114 15.69 17.26 -8.20
N VAL A 115 15.72 17.32 -6.88
CA VAL A 115 14.52 17.50 -6.04
C VAL A 115 14.19 18.98 -5.97
N ILE A 116 12.95 19.32 -6.28
CA ILE A 116 12.43 20.69 -6.28
C ILE A 116 11.30 20.75 -5.23
N PRO A 117 11.51 21.43 -4.08
CA PRO A 117 10.54 21.51 -2.99
C PRO A 117 9.45 22.55 -3.32
N GLU A 118 8.58 22.21 -4.24
CA GLU A 118 7.51 23.10 -4.74
C GLU A 118 6.22 22.32 -4.99
N GLU A 119 5.08 22.94 -4.63
CA GLU A 119 3.76 22.43 -5.00
C GLU A 119 3.46 22.77 -6.46
N VAL A 120 3.20 21.76 -7.27
CA VAL A 120 2.73 21.95 -8.65
C VAL A 120 1.21 21.87 -8.66
N THR A 121 0.56 22.95 -9.12
CA THR A 121 -0.91 23.07 -9.18
C THR A 121 -1.49 22.94 -10.58
N GLU A 122 -0.65 22.98 -11.62
CA GLU A 122 -1.04 22.80 -13.02
C GLU A 122 -0.14 21.76 -13.69
N ILE A 123 -0.68 21.00 -14.64
CA ILE A 123 0.10 20.03 -15.40
C ILE A 123 1.05 20.80 -16.35
N PRO A 124 2.37 20.55 -16.31
CA PRO A 124 3.31 21.21 -17.23
C PRO A 124 2.87 21.06 -18.70
N ALA A 125 2.87 22.15 -19.43
CA ALA A 125 2.39 22.17 -20.82
C ALA A 125 3.33 21.46 -21.80
N GLU A 126 4.62 21.37 -21.46
CA GLU A 126 5.66 20.81 -22.31
C GLU A 126 6.47 19.73 -21.57
N GLY A 127 7.21 18.94 -22.35
CA GLY A 127 8.07 17.87 -21.83
C GLY A 127 7.33 16.61 -21.40
N THR A 128 8.10 15.61 -21.03
CA THR A 128 7.57 14.32 -20.53
C THR A 128 7.34 14.42 -19.03
N VAL A 129 6.14 14.04 -18.58
CA VAL A 129 5.69 14.19 -17.19
C VAL A 129 5.13 12.87 -16.66
N ILE A 130 5.55 12.47 -15.45
CA ILE A 130 4.94 11.39 -14.68
C ILE A 130 4.24 12.02 -13.47
N ILE A 131 2.92 11.86 -13.38
CA ILE A 131 2.11 12.36 -12.26
C ILE A 131 1.95 11.23 -11.24
N ALA A 132 2.62 11.35 -10.10
CA ALA A 132 2.73 10.34 -9.04
C ALA A 132 2.36 10.90 -7.65
N THR A 133 1.44 11.87 -7.62
CA THR A 133 1.06 12.61 -6.41
C THR A 133 0.15 11.83 -5.47
N GLY A 134 -0.22 10.61 -5.86
CA GLY A 134 -0.96 9.68 -5.01
C GLY A 134 -2.42 10.10 -4.74
N PRO A 135 -3.04 9.49 -3.72
CA PRO A 135 -4.46 9.70 -3.43
C PRO A 135 -4.74 11.05 -2.75
N LEU A 136 -3.71 11.69 -2.17
CA LEU A 136 -3.80 12.97 -1.47
C LEU A 136 -3.23 14.11 -2.30
N THR A 137 -3.44 14.03 -3.62
CA THR A 137 -3.11 15.12 -4.57
C THR A 137 -3.74 16.43 -4.12
N SER A 138 -2.98 17.52 -4.19
CA SER A 138 -3.45 18.86 -3.81
C SER A 138 -4.64 19.31 -4.66
N ASP A 139 -5.49 20.18 -4.11
CA ASP A 139 -6.72 20.60 -4.75
C ASP A 139 -6.46 21.22 -6.14
N GLY A 140 -5.47 22.11 -6.27
CA GLY A 140 -5.12 22.73 -7.55
C GLY A 140 -4.78 21.73 -8.63
N LEU A 141 -3.89 20.78 -8.34
CA LEU A 141 -3.50 19.76 -9.31
C LEU A 141 -4.65 18.75 -9.56
N SER A 142 -5.45 18.42 -8.54
CA SER A 142 -6.66 17.59 -8.72
C SER A 142 -7.65 18.21 -9.70
N GLU A 143 -7.88 19.53 -9.61
CA GLU A 143 -8.71 20.26 -10.55
C GLU A 143 -8.12 20.28 -11.98
N ALA A 144 -6.80 20.46 -12.10
CA ALA A 144 -6.12 20.39 -13.40
C ALA A 144 -6.26 19.02 -14.06
N ILE A 145 -6.11 17.93 -13.28
CA ILE A 145 -6.31 16.54 -13.74
C ILE A 145 -7.77 16.31 -14.14
N ALA A 146 -8.73 16.80 -13.35
CA ALA A 146 -10.15 16.66 -13.66
C ALA A 146 -10.51 17.37 -14.98
N ARG A 147 -10.00 18.61 -15.20
CA ARG A 147 -10.16 19.33 -16.46
C ARG A 147 -9.61 18.55 -17.66
N MET A 148 -8.44 17.95 -17.50
CA MET A 148 -7.79 17.18 -18.57
C MET A 148 -8.60 15.92 -18.93
N GLN A 149 -9.21 15.23 -17.96
CA GLN A 149 -10.01 14.03 -18.22
C GLN A 149 -11.39 14.33 -18.83
N GLY A 150 -11.91 15.54 -18.65
CA GLY A 150 -13.31 15.88 -18.99
C GLY A 150 -14.34 15.06 -18.18
N LEU A 151 -13.91 14.37 -17.13
CA LEU A 151 -14.69 13.51 -16.25
C LEU A 151 -14.46 13.93 -14.80
N SER A 152 -15.43 13.66 -13.93
CA SER A 152 -15.23 13.82 -12.50
C SER A 152 -14.22 12.81 -11.99
N THR A 153 -13.26 13.25 -11.17
CA THR A 153 -12.39 12.35 -10.41
C THR A 153 -13.26 11.49 -9.49
N LEU A 154 -12.96 10.20 -9.41
CA LEU A 154 -13.60 9.31 -8.45
C LEU A 154 -12.92 9.49 -7.09
N HIS A 155 -13.71 9.71 -6.05
CA HIS A 155 -13.23 9.85 -4.68
C HIS A 155 -13.63 8.65 -3.84
N PHE A 156 -12.71 8.21 -2.98
CA PHE A 156 -12.99 7.23 -1.94
C PHE A 156 -12.31 7.65 -0.62
N TYR A 157 -12.68 7.00 0.48
CA TYR A 157 -12.14 7.29 1.80
C TYR A 157 -11.29 6.13 2.29
N ASP A 158 -10.12 6.45 2.84
CA ASP A 158 -9.21 5.53 3.49
C ASP A 158 -9.00 5.94 4.95
N ALA A 159 -8.85 4.97 5.84
CA ALA A 159 -8.66 5.21 7.25
C ALA A 159 -7.33 4.62 7.73
N ALA A 160 -6.58 5.38 8.52
CA ALA A 160 -5.36 4.92 9.16
C ALA A 160 -5.66 4.24 10.50
N ALA A 161 -4.89 3.21 10.84
CA ALA A 161 -4.92 2.58 12.15
C ALA A 161 -4.04 3.33 13.15
N PRO A 162 -4.40 3.35 14.46
CA PRO A 162 -3.60 4.01 15.47
C PRO A 162 -2.33 3.25 15.83
N ILE A 163 -1.36 4.00 16.37
CA ILE A 163 -0.09 3.50 16.89
C ILE A 163 -0.02 3.84 18.37
N VAL A 164 0.37 2.86 19.20
CA VAL A 164 0.52 2.99 20.63
C VAL A 164 1.97 2.77 21.08
N THR A 165 2.37 3.36 22.22
CA THR A 165 3.70 3.17 22.79
C THR A 165 3.80 1.86 23.55
N ALA A 166 4.94 1.19 23.48
CA ALA A 166 5.15 -0.13 24.09
C ALA A 166 5.11 -0.08 25.63
N ASP A 167 5.62 0.98 26.22
CA ASP A 167 5.71 1.18 27.67
C ASP A 167 4.35 1.47 28.33
N SER A 168 3.35 1.82 27.52
CA SER A 168 1.97 2.02 27.98
C SER A 168 1.12 0.74 27.99
N LEU A 169 1.66 -0.38 27.47
CA LEU A 169 0.95 -1.66 27.36
C LEU A 169 1.04 -2.45 28.68
N ASP A 170 -0.08 -3.03 29.11
CA ASP A 170 -0.10 -3.99 30.23
C ASP A 170 0.33 -5.38 29.74
N THR A 171 1.63 -5.67 29.88
CA THR A 171 2.24 -6.92 29.40
C THR A 171 1.75 -8.18 30.12
N ASP A 172 1.12 -8.05 31.31
CA ASP A 172 0.58 -9.21 32.04
C ASP A 172 -0.71 -9.73 31.38
N LYS A 173 -1.40 -8.90 30.61
CA LYS A 173 -2.64 -9.24 29.92
C LYS A 173 -2.46 -9.68 28.49
N ILE A 174 -1.30 -9.46 27.89
CA ILE A 174 -0.99 -9.77 26.50
C ILE A 174 0.01 -10.91 26.39
N PHE A 175 0.13 -11.52 25.21
CA PHE A 175 1.11 -12.56 24.96
C PHE A 175 1.76 -12.40 23.58
N ARG A 176 2.99 -12.92 23.43
CA ARG A 176 3.70 -12.92 22.14
C ARG A 176 3.44 -14.20 21.39
N MET A 177 2.99 -14.09 20.15
CA MET A 177 2.82 -15.23 19.23
C MET A 177 2.50 -14.72 17.82
N SER A 178 3.05 -15.37 16.82
CA SER A 178 2.58 -15.29 15.44
C SER A 178 1.62 -16.43 15.14
N ARG A 179 0.63 -16.22 14.25
CA ARG A 179 -0.36 -17.26 13.91
C ARG A 179 0.28 -18.50 13.35
N TYR A 180 -0.27 -19.67 13.72
CA TYR A 180 0.15 -21.00 13.22
C TYR A 180 1.59 -21.34 13.58
N ASP A 181 2.02 -21.04 14.81
CA ASP A 181 3.36 -21.31 15.35
C ASP A 181 4.51 -20.78 14.46
N ARG A 182 4.33 -19.56 13.91
CA ARG A 182 5.30 -18.94 13.00
C ARG A 182 6.19 -17.88 13.67
N GLY A 183 6.51 -18.07 14.94
CA GLY A 183 7.32 -17.16 15.74
C GLY A 183 6.52 -16.30 16.72
N GLU A 184 7.16 -15.25 17.25
CA GLU A 184 6.63 -14.42 18.33
C GLU A 184 6.58 -12.93 17.98
N ASP A 185 6.41 -12.59 16.70
CA ASP A 185 6.58 -11.23 16.20
C ASP A 185 5.41 -10.28 16.54
N TYR A 186 4.26 -10.84 16.98
CA TYR A 186 3.08 -10.04 17.33
C TYR A 186 2.82 -10.10 18.83
N LEU A 187 2.39 -8.95 19.40
CA LEU A 187 1.70 -8.91 20.68
C LEU A 187 0.21 -9.15 20.44
N ASN A 188 -0.41 -9.96 21.30
CA ASN A 188 -1.79 -10.37 21.17
C ASN A 188 -2.56 -9.99 22.44
N CYS A 189 -3.66 -9.25 22.27
CA CYS A 189 -4.58 -8.84 23.32
C CYS A 189 -5.81 -9.76 23.24
N PRO A 190 -5.89 -10.81 24.05
CA PRO A 190 -7.02 -11.73 24.05
C PRO A 190 -8.25 -11.10 24.72
N MET A 191 -9.43 -11.39 24.17
CA MET A 191 -10.70 -10.99 24.75
C MET A 191 -11.55 -12.22 25.06
N THR A 192 -12.21 -12.19 26.21
CA THR A 192 -13.33 -13.06 26.51
C THR A 192 -14.54 -12.70 25.67
N ARG A 193 -15.57 -13.52 25.71
CA ARG A 193 -16.83 -13.26 24.99
C ARG A 193 -17.50 -11.97 25.47
N GLU A 194 -17.51 -11.75 26.77
CA GLU A 194 -18.13 -10.59 27.43
C GLU A 194 -17.40 -9.30 27.04
N GLU A 195 -16.07 -9.29 27.14
CA GLU A 195 -15.23 -8.16 26.74
C GLU A 195 -15.40 -7.82 25.26
N TYR A 196 -15.45 -8.85 24.40
CA TYR A 196 -15.65 -8.66 22.97
C TYR A 196 -16.99 -7.97 22.66
N PHE A 197 -18.11 -8.46 23.20
CA PHE A 197 -19.42 -7.87 22.93
C PHE A 197 -19.56 -6.47 23.52
N ALA A 198 -18.98 -6.22 24.69
CA ALA A 198 -18.91 -4.87 25.27
C ALA A 198 -18.12 -3.91 24.35
N PHE A 199 -17.00 -4.37 23.83
CA PHE A 199 -16.17 -3.62 22.88
C PHE A 199 -16.91 -3.35 21.55
N VAL A 200 -17.56 -4.36 20.95
CA VAL A 200 -18.36 -4.19 19.73
C VAL A 200 -19.48 -3.19 19.92
N HIS A 201 -20.20 -3.27 21.04
CA HIS A 201 -21.26 -2.30 21.36
C HIS A 201 -20.70 -0.87 21.49
N ALA A 202 -19.55 -0.72 22.14
CA ALA A 202 -18.88 0.58 22.25
C ALA A 202 -18.46 1.13 20.87
N LEU A 203 -17.95 0.29 19.96
CA LEU A 203 -17.65 0.68 18.57
C LEU A 203 -18.88 1.14 17.81
N GLN A 204 -20.02 0.42 17.95
CA GLN A 204 -21.26 0.71 17.24
C GLN A 204 -21.87 2.05 17.65
N THR A 205 -21.66 2.45 18.91
CA THR A 205 -22.28 3.63 19.54
C THR A 205 -21.34 4.82 19.67
N ALA A 206 -20.05 4.65 19.35
CA ALA A 206 -19.03 5.68 19.49
C ALA A 206 -19.23 6.85 18.50
N GLU A 207 -18.84 8.05 18.94
CA GLU A 207 -18.84 9.23 18.10
C GLU A 207 -17.74 9.15 17.02
N THR A 208 -18.14 9.43 15.79
CA THR A 208 -17.24 9.45 14.64
C THR A 208 -17.02 10.87 14.12
N ALA A 209 -15.92 11.12 13.42
CA ALA A 209 -15.76 12.35 12.67
C ALA A 209 -16.86 12.48 11.61
N GLU A 210 -17.35 13.71 11.41
CA GLU A 210 -18.40 14.00 10.44
C GLU A 210 -17.90 13.73 9.01
N MET A 211 -18.75 13.10 8.20
CA MET A 211 -18.56 12.95 6.77
C MET A 211 -19.58 13.82 6.05
N HIS A 212 -19.16 14.55 5.03
CA HIS A 212 -20.04 15.41 4.26
C HIS A 212 -20.69 14.63 3.10
N GLY A 213 -21.99 14.38 3.21
CA GLY A 213 -22.87 14.02 2.09
C GLY A 213 -22.67 12.63 1.49
N PHE A 214 -22.24 12.50 0.25
CA PHE A 214 -22.15 11.25 -0.53
C PHE A 214 -21.07 10.25 -0.09
N GLU A 215 -20.37 10.51 0.97
CA GLU A 215 -19.12 9.87 1.41
C GLU A 215 -19.29 8.47 2.01
N GLU A 216 -20.47 8.15 2.58
CA GLU A 216 -20.70 6.84 3.24
C GLU A 216 -20.68 5.64 2.29
N LYS A 217 -20.92 5.87 0.98
CA LYS A 217 -20.96 4.79 -0.03
C LYS A 217 -19.63 4.54 -0.72
N ALA A 218 -18.61 5.36 -0.45
CA ALA A 218 -17.35 5.39 -1.18
C ALA A 218 -16.14 4.89 -0.36
N VAL A 219 -16.35 4.12 0.71
CA VAL A 219 -15.26 3.53 1.50
C VAL A 219 -14.73 2.27 0.81
N PHE A 220 -13.41 2.20 0.60
CA PHE A 220 -12.77 1.00 0.08
C PHE A 220 -12.86 -0.15 1.08
N GLU A 221 -13.31 -1.33 0.64
CA GLU A 221 -13.54 -2.50 1.51
C GLU A 221 -12.29 -2.94 2.29
N GLY A 222 -11.10 -2.81 1.70
CA GLY A 222 -9.82 -3.20 2.34
C GLY A 222 -9.36 -2.27 3.45
N CYS A 223 -9.88 -1.04 3.51
CA CYS A 223 -9.56 0.00 4.51
C CYS A 223 -10.80 0.45 5.30
N MET A 224 -11.81 -0.42 5.38
CA MET A 224 -13.05 -0.12 6.08
C MET A 224 -12.78 0.14 7.57
N PRO A 225 -13.30 1.26 8.12
CA PRO A 225 -13.18 1.54 9.54
C PRO A 225 -13.77 0.44 10.42
N ILE A 226 -13.11 0.14 11.53
CA ILE A 226 -13.49 -0.94 12.45
C ILE A 226 -14.91 -0.78 13.00
N GLU A 227 -15.33 0.46 13.30
CA GLU A 227 -16.68 0.77 13.74
C GLU A 227 -17.72 0.57 12.62
N SER A 228 -17.34 0.77 11.37
CA SER A 228 -18.22 0.48 10.21
C SER A 228 -18.38 -1.02 10.02
N MET A 229 -17.32 -1.81 10.23
CA MET A 229 -17.40 -3.28 10.25
C MET A 229 -18.28 -3.76 11.40
N ALA A 230 -18.13 -3.22 12.61
CA ALA A 230 -18.94 -3.58 13.76
C ALA A 230 -20.45 -3.31 13.54
N LYS A 231 -20.81 -2.24 12.84
CA LYS A 231 -22.20 -1.92 12.46
C LYS A 231 -22.81 -2.89 11.46
N ARG A 232 -22.02 -3.66 10.72
CA ARG A 232 -22.51 -4.70 9.78
C ARG A 232 -22.97 -5.98 10.51
N GLY A 233 -22.61 -6.14 11.78
CA GLY A 233 -23.02 -7.26 12.63
C GLY A 233 -22.02 -7.56 13.73
N ASP A 234 -22.53 -8.02 14.87
CA ASP A 234 -21.77 -8.17 16.12
C ASP A 234 -20.58 -9.13 16.01
N MET A 235 -20.60 -10.08 15.08
CA MET A 235 -19.52 -11.05 14.89
C MET A 235 -18.57 -10.72 13.73
N VAL A 236 -18.81 -9.66 12.96
CA VAL A 236 -18.04 -9.37 11.75
C VAL A 236 -16.56 -9.18 12.05
N ILE A 237 -16.21 -8.45 13.10
CA ILE A 237 -14.81 -8.21 13.46
C ILE A 237 -14.12 -9.44 14.05
N ALA A 238 -14.85 -10.38 14.68
CA ALA A 238 -14.31 -11.66 15.16
C ALA A 238 -13.92 -12.61 14.01
N PHE A 239 -14.53 -12.46 12.84
CA PHE A 239 -14.14 -13.20 11.62
C PHE A 239 -13.16 -12.41 10.75
N GLY A 240 -12.90 -11.15 11.09
CA GLY A 240 -12.00 -10.21 10.43
C GLY A 240 -10.77 -9.85 11.28
N PRO A 241 -10.62 -8.56 11.67
CA PRO A 241 -9.43 -8.07 12.40
C PRO A 241 -9.16 -8.78 13.72
N CYS A 242 -10.21 -9.14 14.47
CA CYS A 242 -10.10 -9.77 15.79
C CYS A 242 -10.18 -11.30 15.74
N LYS A 243 -9.94 -11.92 14.59
CA LYS A 243 -10.02 -13.38 14.43
C LYS A 243 -9.02 -14.10 15.35
N PRO A 244 -9.44 -15.09 16.19
CA PRO A 244 -8.53 -15.78 17.11
C PRO A 244 -7.78 -16.94 16.46
N VAL A 245 -8.25 -17.48 15.34
CA VAL A 245 -7.77 -18.72 14.71
C VAL A 245 -6.24 -18.74 14.52
N GLY A 246 -5.63 -19.82 15.00
CA GLY A 246 -4.18 -20.04 14.93
C GLY A 246 -3.40 -19.31 16.04
N LEU A 247 -4.08 -18.80 17.06
CA LEU A 247 -3.49 -18.21 18.26
C LEU A 247 -3.99 -18.93 19.50
N LYS A 248 -3.09 -19.46 20.33
CA LYS A 248 -3.38 -20.01 21.65
C LYS A 248 -2.74 -19.10 22.70
N ASP A 249 -3.49 -18.73 23.71
CA ASP A 249 -2.94 -18.00 24.84
C ASP A 249 -2.10 -18.98 25.70
N PRO A 250 -0.77 -18.78 25.79
CA PRO A 250 0.12 -19.71 26.50
C PRO A 250 -0.18 -19.78 28.00
N ARG A 251 -0.90 -18.81 28.57
CA ARG A 251 -1.29 -18.80 29.99
C ARG A 251 -2.45 -19.74 30.26
N THR A 252 -3.32 -19.99 29.27
CA THR A 252 -4.51 -20.81 29.43
C THR A 252 -4.51 -22.06 28.56
N ASP A 253 -3.61 -22.15 27.60
CA ASP A 253 -3.55 -23.16 26.50
C ASP A 253 -4.85 -23.24 25.69
N LYS A 254 -5.61 -22.15 25.65
CA LYS A 254 -6.88 -22.09 24.92
C LYS A 254 -6.83 -21.00 23.85
N GLU A 255 -7.62 -21.21 22.80
CA GLU A 255 -7.92 -20.17 21.82
C GLU A 255 -8.88 -19.14 22.46
N PRO A 256 -8.55 -17.84 22.49
CA PRO A 256 -9.44 -16.80 23.00
C PRO A 256 -10.71 -16.67 22.16
N PHE A 257 -11.72 -15.99 22.67
CA PHE A 257 -12.92 -15.71 21.87
C PHE A 257 -12.62 -14.74 20.69
N ALA A 258 -11.82 -13.73 20.95
CA ALA A 258 -11.30 -12.80 19.94
C ALA A 258 -9.90 -12.32 20.35
N VAL A 259 -9.12 -11.79 19.41
CA VAL A 259 -7.76 -11.30 19.66
C VAL A 259 -7.49 -10.05 18.84
N VAL A 260 -7.05 -8.99 19.50
CA VAL A 260 -6.47 -7.84 18.83
C VAL A 260 -4.96 -8.04 18.70
N GLN A 261 -4.41 -7.90 17.50
CA GLN A 261 -2.97 -8.04 17.26
C GLN A 261 -2.31 -6.68 17.17
N LEU A 262 -1.16 -6.55 17.82
CA LEU A 262 -0.29 -5.39 17.73
C LEU A 262 0.98 -5.81 16.98
N ARG A 263 1.33 -5.05 15.94
CA ARG A 263 2.54 -5.27 15.15
C ARG A 263 3.56 -4.19 15.48
N GLN A 264 4.81 -4.61 15.64
CA GLN A 264 5.94 -3.70 15.80
C GLN A 264 6.00 -2.69 14.65
N ASP A 265 6.16 -1.41 14.96
CA ASP A 265 6.13 -0.31 14.00
C ASP A 265 7.50 0.34 13.77
N ASN A 266 8.49 0.08 14.65
CA ASN A 266 9.86 0.56 14.53
C ASN A 266 10.88 -0.48 14.99
N GLU A 267 12.15 -0.33 14.62
CA GLU A 267 13.23 -1.28 14.92
C GLU A 267 13.38 -1.55 16.42
N ASN A 268 13.29 -0.53 17.25
CA ASN A 268 13.48 -0.61 18.70
C ASN A 268 12.28 -1.20 19.47
N ALA A 269 11.23 -1.62 18.77
CA ALA A 269 9.99 -2.15 19.36
C ALA A 269 9.35 -1.23 20.42
N THR A 270 9.51 0.08 20.29
CA THR A 270 8.92 1.08 21.18
C THR A 270 7.53 1.52 20.74
N LEU A 271 7.15 1.23 19.49
CA LEU A 271 5.87 1.59 18.89
C LEU A 271 5.18 0.34 18.29
N TYR A 272 3.86 0.27 18.47
CA TYR A 272 3.02 -0.82 17.98
C TYR A 272 1.79 -0.32 17.25
N ASN A 273 1.56 -0.81 16.03
CA ASN A 273 0.37 -0.56 15.25
C ASN A 273 -0.75 -1.54 15.65
N ILE A 274 -1.96 -1.04 15.88
CA ILE A 274 -3.14 -1.87 16.14
C ILE A 274 -3.65 -2.41 14.80
N VAL A 275 -3.40 -3.69 14.53
CA VAL A 275 -3.61 -4.30 13.21
C VAL A 275 -5.09 -4.40 12.85
N GLY A 276 -5.47 -3.80 11.70
CA GLY A 276 -6.84 -3.86 11.19
C GLY A 276 -7.82 -2.88 11.87
N PHE A 277 -7.29 -1.92 12.65
CA PHE A 277 -8.08 -0.95 13.39
C PHE A 277 -8.10 0.43 12.72
N GLN A 278 -8.19 0.48 11.40
CA GLN A 278 -8.50 1.72 10.70
C GLN A 278 -9.79 2.30 11.29
N THR A 279 -9.80 3.61 11.54
CA THR A 279 -10.92 4.22 12.24
C THR A 279 -11.13 5.69 11.89
N ARG A 280 -12.39 6.14 11.97
CA ARG A 280 -12.81 7.54 11.97
C ARG A 280 -13.36 8.00 13.32
N LEU A 281 -13.19 7.20 14.37
CA LEU A 281 -13.57 7.61 15.72
C LEU A 281 -12.87 8.92 16.09
N ARG A 282 -13.57 9.82 16.79
CA ARG A 282 -12.95 11.00 17.39
C ARG A 282 -11.86 10.60 18.37
N PHE A 283 -10.81 11.38 18.53
CA PHE A 283 -9.67 11.02 19.39
C PHE A 283 -10.04 10.64 20.83
N PRO A 284 -10.98 11.35 21.52
CA PRO A 284 -11.46 10.89 22.83
C PRO A 284 -12.13 9.51 22.79
N GLU A 285 -12.87 9.21 21.72
CA GLU A 285 -13.51 7.92 21.53
C GLU A 285 -12.51 6.80 21.23
N GLN A 286 -11.45 7.09 20.50
CA GLN A 286 -10.36 6.12 20.30
C GLN A 286 -9.74 5.72 21.63
N ARG A 287 -9.44 6.67 22.52
CA ARG A 287 -8.94 6.37 23.86
C ARG A 287 -9.93 5.54 24.67
N ARG A 288 -11.20 5.94 24.69
CA ARG A 288 -12.25 5.26 25.46
C ARG A 288 -12.50 3.84 24.96
N VAL A 289 -12.71 3.68 23.67
CA VAL A 289 -13.12 2.41 23.05
C VAL A 289 -11.94 1.45 22.97
N PHE A 290 -10.78 1.88 22.48
CA PHE A 290 -9.62 1.00 22.38
C PHE A 290 -9.00 0.69 23.74
N GLY A 291 -9.19 1.56 24.75
CA GLY A 291 -8.85 1.26 26.15
C GLY A 291 -9.71 0.17 26.80
N MET A 292 -10.77 -0.30 26.14
CA MET A 292 -11.53 -1.49 26.58
C MET A 292 -10.86 -2.81 26.19
N ILE A 293 -9.86 -2.77 25.33
CA ILE A 293 -9.11 -3.96 24.88
C ILE A 293 -8.13 -4.34 26.00
N PRO A 294 -8.14 -5.62 26.48
CA PRO A 294 -7.20 -6.07 27.50
C PRO A 294 -5.75 -5.79 27.12
N GLY A 295 -5.02 -5.13 28.00
CA GLY A 295 -3.64 -4.68 27.76
C GLY A 295 -3.49 -3.30 27.15
N LEU A 296 -4.59 -2.64 26.74
CA LEU A 296 -4.60 -1.27 26.20
C LEU A 296 -5.30 -0.26 27.11
N GLU A 297 -5.63 -0.60 28.34
CA GLU A 297 -6.43 0.24 29.24
C GLU A 297 -5.78 1.61 29.49
N ASN A 298 -4.46 1.64 29.51
CA ASN A 298 -3.66 2.85 29.72
C ASN A 298 -2.84 3.22 28.48
N ALA A 299 -3.20 2.70 27.30
CA ALA A 299 -2.41 2.90 26.09
C ALA A 299 -2.24 4.38 25.73
N GLU A 300 -1.00 4.79 25.53
CA GLU A 300 -0.65 6.10 25.01
C GLU A 300 -0.55 6.04 23.48
N PHE A 301 -1.32 6.89 22.82
CA PHE A 301 -1.36 6.94 21.34
C PHE A 301 -0.25 7.85 20.83
N ALA A 302 0.80 7.26 20.29
CA ALA A 302 1.81 7.99 19.53
C ALA A 302 1.20 8.59 18.25
N ARG A 303 0.19 7.89 17.68
CA ARG A 303 -0.58 8.35 16.53
C ARG A 303 -2.03 7.88 16.63
N TYR A 304 -2.97 8.80 16.43
CA TYR A 304 -4.39 8.44 16.30
C TYR A 304 -4.73 7.95 14.91
N GLY A 305 -5.73 7.08 14.81
CA GLY A 305 -6.36 6.76 13.55
C GLY A 305 -7.10 7.96 12.99
N VAL A 306 -6.99 8.18 11.67
CA VAL A 306 -7.64 9.27 10.95
C VAL A 306 -8.15 8.78 9.61
N MET A 307 -9.18 9.44 9.07
CA MET A 307 -9.71 9.17 7.75
C MET A 307 -9.30 10.26 6.78
N HIS A 308 -8.92 9.85 5.57
CA HIS A 308 -8.53 10.75 4.49
C HIS A 308 -9.42 10.55 3.27
N ARG A 309 -9.69 11.64 2.56
CA ARG A 309 -10.32 11.62 1.25
C ARG A 309 -9.26 11.31 0.21
N ASN A 310 -9.44 10.21 -0.50
CA ASN A 310 -8.56 9.78 -1.58
C ASN A 310 -9.17 10.09 -2.95
N THR A 311 -8.32 10.33 -3.93
CA THR A 311 -8.70 10.58 -5.32
C THR A 311 -8.07 9.52 -6.21
N PHE A 312 -8.84 8.95 -7.15
CA PHE A 312 -8.30 8.12 -8.21
C PHE A 312 -8.98 8.37 -9.55
N LEU A 313 -8.26 8.04 -10.62
CA LEU A 313 -8.71 8.21 -11.99
C LEU A 313 -9.64 7.07 -12.41
N ASN A 314 -10.55 7.36 -13.34
CA ASN A 314 -11.16 6.30 -14.13
C ASN A 314 -10.17 5.87 -15.23
N SER A 315 -9.20 5.03 -14.86
CA SER A 315 -8.06 4.67 -15.69
C SER A 315 -8.37 3.83 -16.93
N PRO A 316 -9.36 2.90 -16.92
CA PRO A 316 -9.70 2.12 -18.11
C PRO A 316 -10.08 2.97 -19.33
N GLY A 317 -9.34 2.76 -20.44
CA GLY A 317 -9.51 3.55 -21.64
C GLY A 317 -8.86 4.94 -21.63
N PHE A 318 -8.31 5.36 -20.49
CA PHE A 318 -7.53 6.59 -20.32
C PHE A 318 -6.03 6.31 -20.28
N LEU A 319 -5.61 5.25 -19.56
CA LEU A 319 -4.23 4.79 -19.48
C LEU A 319 -4.00 3.53 -20.31
N ASP A 320 -2.80 3.37 -20.87
CA ASP A 320 -2.31 2.11 -21.41
C ASP A 320 -1.75 1.22 -20.27
N ASP A 321 -1.35 -0.01 -20.62
CA ASP A 321 -0.81 -1.00 -19.67
C ASP A 321 0.56 -0.62 -19.07
N THR A 322 1.17 0.44 -19.55
CA THR A 322 2.39 1.06 -19.02
C THR A 322 2.12 2.35 -18.23
N PHE A 323 0.85 2.58 -17.89
CA PHE A 323 0.36 3.76 -17.16
C PHE A 323 0.51 5.10 -17.91
N ARG A 324 0.71 5.06 -19.23
CA ARG A 324 0.78 6.25 -20.07
C ARG A 324 -0.61 6.67 -20.52
N VAL A 325 -0.86 7.99 -20.61
CA VAL A 325 -2.10 8.54 -21.13
C VAL A 325 -2.20 8.27 -22.65
N ILE A 326 -3.28 7.60 -23.08
CA ILE A 326 -3.44 7.15 -24.46
C ILE A 326 -3.48 8.34 -25.45
N ASN A 327 -4.26 9.38 -25.11
CA ASN A 327 -4.46 10.54 -25.99
C ASN A 327 -3.45 11.68 -25.76
N GLU A 328 -2.57 11.56 -24.76
CA GLU A 328 -1.51 12.54 -24.46
C GLU A 328 -0.21 11.80 -24.09
N PRO A 329 0.50 11.23 -25.08
CA PRO A 329 1.59 10.28 -24.84
C PRO A 329 2.81 10.82 -24.07
N ARG A 330 2.93 12.14 -23.88
CA ARG A 330 3.96 12.75 -23.02
C ARG A 330 3.65 12.61 -21.53
N LEU A 331 2.40 12.27 -21.18
CA LEU A 331 1.95 12.13 -19.80
C LEU A 331 1.84 10.66 -19.40
N SER A 332 2.25 10.38 -18.18
CA SER A 332 2.01 9.11 -17.49
C SER A 332 1.50 9.39 -16.08
N PHE A 333 0.77 8.45 -15.52
CA PHE A 333 0.37 8.47 -14.11
C PHE A 333 1.00 7.29 -13.37
N ALA A 334 1.21 7.43 -12.05
CA ALA A 334 1.68 6.32 -11.22
C ALA A 334 1.13 6.45 -9.80
N GLY A 335 1.10 5.33 -9.08
CA GLY A 335 0.62 5.28 -7.70
C GLY A 335 -0.88 5.04 -7.60
N GLN A 336 -1.36 5.14 -6.38
CA GLN A 336 -2.74 4.84 -6.01
C GLN A 336 -3.78 5.67 -6.80
N ILE A 337 -3.40 6.87 -7.26
CA ILE A 337 -4.24 7.70 -8.13
C ILE A 337 -4.70 6.97 -9.39
N THR A 338 -3.97 5.97 -9.88
CA THR A 338 -4.31 5.19 -11.07
C THR A 338 -5.34 4.08 -10.80
N GLY A 339 -5.78 3.89 -9.56
CA GLY A 339 -6.68 2.80 -9.18
C GLY A 339 -5.96 1.48 -8.85
N VAL A 340 -4.63 1.49 -8.70
CA VAL A 340 -3.94 0.42 -7.98
C VAL A 340 -4.04 0.71 -6.48
N GLU A 341 -4.28 -0.32 -5.67
CA GLU A 341 -4.48 -0.15 -4.23
C GLU A 341 -3.36 -0.82 -3.45
N GLY A 342 -2.70 -0.05 -2.58
CA GLY A 342 -1.62 -0.48 -1.68
C GLY A 342 -0.25 0.09 -2.01
N TYR A 343 0.65 0.07 -1.02
CA TYR A 343 2.00 0.64 -1.12
C TYR A 343 2.87 -0.04 -2.18
N VAL A 344 2.84 -1.38 -2.21
CA VAL A 344 3.64 -2.18 -3.16
C VAL A 344 3.14 -1.97 -4.59
N GLU A 345 1.83 -1.98 -4.78
CA GLU A 345 1.18 -1.72 -6.07
C GLU A 345 1.47 -0.30 -6.56
N SER A 346 1.44 0.68 -5.66
CA SER A 346 1.79 2.07 -5.98
C SER A 346 3.24 2.18 -6.45
N ALA A 347 4.18 1.59 -5.71
CA ALA A 347 5.59 1.54 -6.10
C ALA A 347 5.80 0.81 -7.43
N ALA A 348 5.14 -0.35 -7.63
CA ALA A 348 5.22 -1.14 -8.87
C ALA A 348 4.71 -0.37 -10.09
N SER A 349 3.63 0.41 -9.94
CA SER A 349 3.15 1.28 -11.02
C SER A 349 4.16 2.39 -11.35
N GLY A 350 4.83 2.96 -10.32
CA GLY A 350 5.92 3.91 -10.49
C GLY A 350 7.11 3.30 -11.21
N LEU A 351 7.49 2.08 -10.83
CA LEU A 351 8.54 1.31 -11.50
C LEU A 351 8.22 1.14 -12.99
N LEU A 352 7.02 0.66 -13.32
CA LEU A 352 6.65 0.38 -14.69
C LEU A 352 6.51 1.67 -15.52
N ALA A 353 5.93 2.73 -14.97
CA ALA A 353 5.83 4.03 -15.63
C ALA A 353 7.22 4.65 -15.87
N GLY A 354 8.10 4.66 -14.87
CA GLY A 354 9.46 5.18 -14.97
C GLY A 354 10.33 4.40 -15.97
N LEU A 355 10.32 3.07 -15.84
CA LEU A 355 11.01 2.16 -16.76
C LEU A 355 10.58 2.38 -18.21
N SER A 356 9.27 2.34 -18.46
CA SER A 356 8.72 2.48 -19.81
C SER A 356 8.99 3.88 -20.39
N THR A 357 8.92 4.91 -19.58
CA THR A 357 9.25 6.29 -19.99
C THR A 357 10.75 6.41 -20.35
N ALA A 358 11.64 5.79 -19.56
CA ALA A 358 13.07 5.83 -19.86
C ALA A 358 13.43 5.24 -21.23
N TYR A 359 12.78 4.13 -21.61
CA TYR A 359 12.96 3.53 -22.92
C TYR A 359 12.46 4.45 -24.05
N ARG A 360 11.28 5.07 -23.87
CA ARG A 360 10.73 6.00 -24.86
C ARG A 360 11.59 7.24 -25.04
N GLU A 361 12.14 7.80 -23.95
CA GLU A 361 13.07 8.95 -24.01
C GLU A 361 14.35 8.63 -24.80
N LYS A 362 14.74 7.35 -24.86
CA LYS A 362 15.85 6.87 -25.69
C LYS A 362 15.42 6.48 -27.10
N GLY A 363 14.16 6.62 -27.47
CA GLY A 363 13.63 6.19 -28.76
C GLY A 363 13.52 4.66 -28.88
N GLN A 364 13.53 3.94 -27.79
CA GLN A 364 13.44 2.48 -27.72
C GLN A 364 12.02 2.02 -27.38
N VAL A 365 11.71 0.78 -27.72
CA VAL A 365 10.43 0.15 -27.34
C VAL A 365 10.54 -0.35 -25.89
N PRO A 366 9.61 0.05 -24.99
CA PRO A 366 9.64 -0.44 -23.61
C PRO A 366 9.49 -1.97 -23.56
N PRO A 367 10.12 -2.62 -22.56
CA PRO A 367 9.90 -4.05 -22.33
C PRO A 367 8.43 -4.31 -22.00
N HIS A 368 7.87 -5.37 -22.57
CA HIS A 368 6.48 -5.75 -22.36
C HIS A 368 6.37 -6.78 -21.24
N PHE A 369 5.59 -6.45 -20.21
CA PHE A 369 5.24 -7.36 -19.13
C PHE A 369 3.84 -7.94 -19.40
N SER A 370 3.79 -9.23 -19.71
CA SER A 370 2.52 -9.88 -20.02
C SER A 370 1.65 -10.09 -18.77
N GLY A 371 0.39 -10.43 -18.93
CA GLY A 371 -0.51 -10.81 -17.83
C GLY A 371 -0.07 -12.07 -17.06
N LYS A 372 1.00 -12.75 -17.48
CA LYS A 372 1.62 -13.86 -16.75
C LYS A 372 2.45 -13.40 -15.55
N THR A 373 2.85 -12.12 -15.51
CA THR A 373 3.55 -11.47 -14.41
C THR A 373 2.57 -10.68 -13.54
N ALA A 374 2.90 -10.44 -12.28
CA ALA A 374 2.06 -9.65 -11.38
C ALA A 374 2.02 -8.17 -11.80
N ILE A 375 3.18 -7.61 -12.17
CA ILE A 375 3.29 -6.21 -12.62
C ILE A 375 2.53 -5.97 -13.92
N GLY A 376 2.64 -6.88 -14.91
CA GLY A 376 1.90 -6.77 -16.17
C GLY A 376 0.40 -6.99 -16.00
N ALA A 377 -0.02 -7.88 -15.10
CA ALA A 377 -1.43 -8.09 -14.78
C ALA A 377 -2.06 -6.84 -14.15
N MET A 378 -1.32 -6.07 -13.34
CA MET A 378 -1.77 -4.79 -12.80
C MET A 378 -1.90 -3.72 -13.89
N GLY A 379 -0.90 -3.57 -14.78
CA GLY A 379 -0.99 -2.66 -15.92
C GLY A 379 -2.20 -2.97 -16.79
N ARG A 380 -2.44 -4.24 -17.09
CA ARG A 380 -3.64 -4.70 -17.82
C ARG A 380 -4.94 -4.37 -17.08
N TYR A 381 -4.99 -4.51 -15.76
CA TYR A 381 -6.19 -4.20 -14.98
C TYR A 381 -6.58 -2.72 -15.09
N VAL A 382 -5.63 -1.80 -14.97
CA VAL A 382 -5.90 -0.36 -15.03
C VAL A 382 -6.20 0.14 -16.45
N SER A 383 -5.75 -0.58 -17.48
CA SER A 383 -5.93 -0.18 -18.91
C SER A 383 -7.17 -0.80 -19.56
N THR A 384 -7.62 -1.98 -19.08
CA THR A 384 -8.73 -2.71 -19.70
C THR A 384 -10.07 -2.06 -19.40
N PRO A 385 -10.90 -1.74 -20.41
CA PRO A 385 -12.22 -1.16 -20.21
C PRO A 385 -13.08 -1.97 -19.22
N ASN A 386 -13.58 -1.30 -18.18
CA ASN A 386 -14.38 -1.89 -17.12
C ASN A 386 -15.45 -0.90 -16.65
N ALA A 387 -16.73 -1.23 -16.84
CA ALA A 387 -17.85 -0.38 -16.45
C ALA A 387 -18.00 -0.20 -14.91
N ARG A 388 -17.36 -1.07 -14.13
CA ARG A 388 -17.38 -1.03 -12.66
C ARG A 388 -15.95 -1.02 -12.11
N PHE A 389 -15.11 -0.16 -12.66
CA PHE A 389 -13.74 -0.02 -12.21
C PHE A 389 -13.69 0.39 -10.73
N GLN A 390 -12.88 -0.30 -9.96
CA GLN A 390 -12.64 -0.06 -8.54
C GLN A 390 -11.13 -0.20 -8.27
N PRO A 391 -10.57 0.54 -7.33
CA PRO A 391 -9.20 0.29 -6.87
C PRO A 391 -8.98 -1.17 -6.50
N MET A 392 -7.85 -1.75 -6.91
CA MET A 392 -7.58 -3.18 -6.75
C MET A 392 -6.17 -3.44 -6.25
N ASN A 393 -6.06 -4.30 -5.25
CA ASN A 393 -4.79 -4.89 -4.84
C ASN A 393 -4.34 -5.96 -5.84
N CYS A 394 -3.03 -6.19 -5.90
CA CYS A 394 -2.50 -7.32 -6.64
C CYS A 394 -3.04 -8.65 -6.09
N ALA A 395 -3.64 -9.44 -6.97
CA ALA A 395 -4.26 -10.72 -6.62
C ALA A 395 -3.99 -11.77 -7.72
N PHE A 396 -3.87 -13.05 -7.34
CA PHE A 396 -3.69 -14.14 -8.31
C PHE A 396 -4.85 -14.28 -9.31
N GLY A 397 -6.02 -13.70 -9.00
CA GLY A 397 -7.14 -13.61 -9.93
C GLY A 397 -6.91 -12.70 -11.13
N LEU A 398 -6.00 -11.74 -11.01
CA LEU A 398 -5.59 -10.85 -12.11
C LEU A 398 -4.54 -11.49 -13.02
N ILE A 399 -3.71 -12.37 -12.46
CA ILE A 399 -2.60 -13.03 -13.17
C ILE A 399 -3.13 -14.17 -14.01
N ASP A 400 -2.62 -14.32 -15.23
CA ASP A 400 -3.01 -15.40 -16.13
C ASP A 400 -2.83 -16.76 -15.47
N GLN A 401 -3.83 -17.60 -15.60
CA GLN A 401 -3.79 -18.94 -15.05
C GLN A 401 -2.78 -19.82 -15.80
N LEU A 402 -2.37 -20.92 -15.17
CA LEU A 402 -1.51 -21.91 -15.83
C LEU A 402 -2.26 -22.58 -16.98
N GLU A 403 -1.63 -22.64 -18.14
CA GLU A 403 -2.11 -23.45 -19.24
C GLU A 403 -2.00 -24.94 -18.85
N VAL A 404 -3.03 -25.71 -19.15
CA VAL A 404 -3.04 -27.15 -18.91
C VAL A 404 -2.95 -27.84 -20.25
N ALA A 405 -1.88 -28.59 -20.46
CA ALA A 405 -1.71 -29.34 -21.71
C ALA A 405 -2.79 -30.42 -21.86
N PRO A 406 -3.19 -30.77 -23.10
CA PRO A 406 -4.13 -31.84 -23.33
C PRO A 406 -3.70 -33.15 -22.64
N GLY A 407 -4.54 -33.69 -21.75
CA GLY A 407 -4.26 -34.90 -20.98
C GLY A 407 -3.66 -34.65 -19.61
N GLU A 408 -3.21 -33.45 -19.28
CA GLU A 408 -2.73 -33.11 -17.93
C GLU A 408 -3.87 -32.71 -16.99
N LYS A 409 -3.67 -32.94 -15.68
CA LYS A 409 -4.64 -32.53 -14.65
C LYS A 409 -4.28 -31.17 -14.08
N ARG A 410 -5.29 -30.30 -13.93
CA ARG A 410 -5.13 -29.03 -13.21
C ARG A 410 -4.62 -29.26 -11.77
N ILE A 411 -3.68 -28.42 -11.32
CA ILE A 411 -3.22 -28.39 -9.94
C ILE A 411 -4.39 -27.96 -9.05
N ARG A 412 -4.97 -28.88 -8.30
CA ARG A 412 -6.11 -28.62 -7.40
C ARG A 412 -5.71 -27.92 -6.11
N ASN A 413 -4.52 -28.27 -5.56
CA ASN A 413 -4.01 -27.63 -4.37
C ASN A 413 -3.71 -26.16 -4.68
N LYS A 414 -4.36 -25.25 -3.92
CA LYS A 414 -4.27 -23.80 -4.11
C LYS A 414 -2.84 -23.30 -3.92
N GLN A 415 -2.14 -23.79 -2.89
CA GLN A 415 -0.77 -23.36 -2.59
C GLN A 415 0.19 -23.76 -3.70
N LEU A 416 0.19 -25.03 -4.11
CA LEU A 416 1.04 -25.53 -5.20
C LEU A 416 0.75 -24.80 -6.54
N ARG A 417 -0.52 -24.48 -6.79
CA ARG A 417 -0.90 -23.71 -7.98
C ARG A 417 -0.32 -22.31 -7.96
N TYR A 418 -0.37 -21.62 -6.82
CA TYR A 418 0.19 -20.27 -6.67
C TYR A 418 1.70 -20.28 -6.74
N GLU A 419 2.37 -21.28 -6.17
CA GLU A 419 3.82 -21.48 -6.32
C GLU A 419 4.21 -21.67 -7.80
N ALA A 420 3.46 -22.48 -8.54
CA ALA A 420 3.73 -22.69 -9.97
C ALA A 420 3.48 -21.42 -10.81
N ILE A 421 2.44 -20.63 -10.52
CA ILE A 421 2.19 -19.33 -11.17
C ILE A 421 3.37 -18.38 -10.87
N SER A 422 3.80 -18.29 -9.62
CA SER A 422 4.90 -17.41 -9.20
C SER A 422 6.23 -17.82 -9.85
N LYS A 423 6.52 -19.11 -9.92
CA LYS A 423 7.72 -19.59 -10.61
C LYS A 423 7.73 -19.22 -12.08
N ARG A 424 6.60 -19.37 -12.78
CA ARG A 424 6.46 -18.97 -14.18
C ARG A 424 6.66 -17.46 -14.36
N ALA A 425 6.02 -16.66 -13.50
CA ALA A 425 6.09 -15.19 -13.54
C ALA A 425 7.52 -14.69 -13.35
N LEU A 426 8.23 -15.20 -12.33
CA LEU A 426 9.62 -14.83 -12.06
C LEU A 426 10.55 -15.20 -13.22
N ALA A 427 10.39 -16.40 -13.80
CA ALA A 427 11.18 -16.81 -14.97
C ALA A 427 10.95 -15.89 -16.19
N GLU A 428 9.72 -15.38 -16.37
CA GLU A 428 9.42 -14.40 -17.41
C GLU A 428 10.11 -13.06 -17.13
N VAL A 429 10.04 -12.55 -15.90
CA VAL A 429 10.71 -11.31 -15.51
C VAL A 429 12.24 -11.44 -15.61
N GLU A 430 12.83 -12.55 -15.16
CA GLU A 430 14.27 -12.83 -15.31
C GLU A 430 14.71 -12.78 -16.79
N LYS A 431 13.90 -13.33 -17.69
CA LYS A 431 14.16 -13.26 -19.13
C LYS A 431 14.13 -11.82 -19.64
N ILE A 432 13.11 -11.03 -19.25
CA ILE A 432 13.00 -9.61 -19.60
C ILE A 432 14.22 -8.84 -19.10
N VAL A 433 14.62 -9.03 -17.84
CA VAL A 433 15.80 -8.39 -17.24
C VAL A 433 17.09 -8.76 -18.01
N ALA A 434 17.23 -10.03 -18.39
CA ALA A 434 18.38 -10.47 -19.17
C ALA A 434 18.40 -9.89 -20.61
N GLU A 435 17.25 -9.61 -21.20
CA GLU A 435 17.14 -8.91 -22.49
C GLU A 435 17.50 -7.42 -22.33
N MET A 436 16.97 -6.74 -21.29
CA MET A 436 17.30 -5.35 -20.98
C MET A 436 18.78 -5.12 -20.70
N ALA A 437 19.51 -6.09 -20.15
CA ALA A 437 20.94 -5.99 -19.87
C ALA A 437 21.82 -6.10 -21.13
N LYS A 438 21.26 -6.44 -22.30
CA LYS A 438 21.99 -6.52 -23.58
C LYS A 438 21.91 -5.22 -24.39
N GLU A 439 20.98 -4.35 -24.04
CA GLU A 439 20.74 -3.05 -24.67
C GLU A 439 21.56 -1.92 -23.99
#